data_679b07b1b5d95b05955fe907b224d259
#
_entry.id   679b07b1b5d95b05955fe907b224d259
#
_cell.length_a   1.000
_cell.length_b   1.000
_cell.length_c   1.000
_cell.angle_alpha   90.00
_cell.angle_beta   90.00
_cell.angle_gamma   90.00
#
_symmetry.space_group_name_H-M   'P 1'
#
loop_
_entity.id
_entity.type
_entity.pdbx_description
1 polymer ?
#
loop_
_entity_poly.entity_id
_entity_poly.type
_entity_poly.pdbx_seq_one_letter_code
_entity_poly.pdbx_strand_id
1 'polypeptide(L)'
;MTKISRIEKTPPANGRRVTASAATAPAPNCPLCPRLDEFRQSMRARHSDWFNAPVPSFGDPDAALLIIGLAPGMQGANRTGRPFTGDYAGDLLYATLIEYGFAKGVYQARPDDGLTLVDCLISNAVRCLPPQNKPLPVEINTCRPFLLATMEAMPRLRAIVALGRIAHDSMLKTLGMRAAMAPFGHGAVHDAGKLKLYDSYHCSRYNTNTRVLTPDMFRSVFARVRADLS
;
A
#
# COMPACT_ATOMS: atom_id res chain seq x y z
N MET A 1 7.57 48.23 -55.39
CA MET A 1 6.62 47.19 -54.96
C MET A 1 7.42 45.99 -54.50
N THR A 2 7.72 45.92 -53.18
CA THR A 2 8.59 44.92 -52.60
C THR A 2 7.72 43.88 -51.86
N LYS A 3 7.72 42.62 -52.31
CA LYS A 3 6.99 41.53 -51.69
C LYS A 3 7.71 41.07 -50.41
N ILE A 4 7.03 41.18 -49.28
CA ILE A 4 7.48 40.63 -48.01
C ILE A 4 7.00 39.16 -47.92
N SER A 5 7.94 38.21 -47.95
CA SER A 5 7.65 36.79 -47.73
C SER A 5 7.42 36.51 -46.23
N ARG A 6 6.26 35.93 -45.92
CA ARG A 6 5.93 35.40 -44.60
C ARG A 6 6.75 34.17 -44.32
N ILE A 7 7.53 34.21 -43.23
CA ILE A 7 8.21 33.03 -42.65
C ILE A 7 7.18 32.29 -41.77
N GLU A 8 6.73 31.14 -42.19
CA GLU A 8 5.96 30.20 -41.34
C GLU A 8 6.85 29.61 -40.24
N LYS A 9 6.51 29.89 -38.99
CA LYS A 9 7.14 29.28 -37.83
C LYS A 9 6.50 27.91 -37.60
N THR A 10 7.27 26.86 -37.87
CA THR A 10 6.94 25.49 -37.47
C THR A 10 6.94 25.37 -35.93
N PRO A 11 5.89 24.80 -35.28
CA PRO A 11 5.89 24.61 -33.85
C PRO A 11 6.88 23.49 -33.48
N PRO A 12 7.52 23.55 -32.30
CA PRO A 12 8.47 22.53 -31.88
C PRO A 12 7.76 21.20 -31.62
N ALA A 13 8.34 20.11 -32.15
CA ALA A 13 7.91 18.75 -31.93
C ALA A 13 7.92 18.45 -30.41
N ASN A 14 6.74 18.14 -29.90
CA ASN A 14 6.52 17.76 -28.51
C ASN A 14 7.15 16.37 -28.28
N GLY A 15 8.41 16.35 -27.86
CA GLY A 15 9.12 15.15 -27.48
C GLY A 15 8.46 14.53 -26.26
N ARG A 16 7.63 13.52 -26.45
CA ARG A 16 7.22 12.61 -25.37
C ARG A 16 8.50 12.07 -24.72
N ARG A 17 8.84 12.60 -23.54
CA ARG A 17 9.75 11.91 -22.62
C ARG A 17 9.07 10.59 -22.28
N VAL A 18 9.61 9.50 -22.83
CA VAL A 18 9.33 8.16 -22.34
C VAL A 18 9.99 8.08 -20.95
N THR A 19 9.23 8.41 -19.91
CA THR A 19 9.65 8.14 -18.54
C THR A 19 9.71 6.63 -18.40
N ALA A 20 10.89 6.11 -18.08
CA ALA A 20 11.03 4.71 -17.70
C ALA A 20 9.98 4.43 -16.61
N SER A 21 9.13 3.42 -16.82
CA SER A 21 8.12 3.01 -15.84
C SER A 21 8.81 2.79 -14.48
N ALA A 22 8.42 3.55 -13.46
CA ALA A 22 8.99 3.39 -12.13
C ALA A 22 8.70 1.97 -11.64
N ALA A 23 9.70 1.32 -11.02
CA ALA A 23 9.51 -0.02 -10.47
C ALA A 23 8.42 0.00 -9.39
N THR A 24 7.50 -0.95 -9.42
CA THR A 24 6.41 -1.08 -8.44
C THR A 24 6.89 -1.57 -7.07
N ALA A 25 8.11 -2.07 -6.97
CA ALA A 25 8.72 -2.52 -5.72
C ALA A 25 10.20 -2.13 -5.66
N PRO A 26 10.74 -1.81 -4.46
CA PRO A 26 12.16 -1.63 -4.26
C PRO A 26 12.93 -2.94 -4.53
N ALA A 27 14.20 -2.80 -5.01
CA ALA A 27 15.10 -3.94 -5.12
C ALA A 27 15.36 -4.60 -3.74
N PRO A 28 15.71 -5.90 -3.67
CA PRO A 28 15.95 -6.60 -2.40
C PRO A 28 16.99 -5.94 -1.49
N ASN A 29 17.95 -5.22 -2.07
CA ASN A 29 19.00 -4.49 -1.37
C ASN A 29 18.83 -2.97 -1.55
N CYS A 30 17.62 -2.46 -1.58
CA CYS A 30 17.32 -1.03 -1.75
C CYS A 30 18.09 -0.17 -0.74
N PRO A 31 18.95 0.76 -1.18
CA PRO A 31 19.78 1.57 -0.30
C PRO A 31 19.18 2.93 0.05
N LEU A 32 17.97 3.25 -0.44
CA LEU A 32 17.40 4.60 -0.40
C LEU A 32 17.12 5.14 1.03
N CYS A 33 17.01 4.24 2.01
CA CYS A 33 16.80 4.59 3.41
C CYS A 33 17.90 3.97 4.27
N PRO A 34 19.03 4.68 4.55
CA PRO A 34 20.20 4.09 5.22
C PRO A 34 19.87 3.39 6.54
N ARG A 35 19.04 4.01 7.42
CA ARG A 35 18.60 3.40 8.69
C ARG A 35 17.83 2.10 8.49
N LEU A 36 16.98 2.02 7.47
CA LEU A 36 16.20 0.79 7.18
C LEU A 36 17.08 -0.26 6.52
N ASP A 37 18.06 0.14 5.71
CA ASP A 37 19.03 -0.77 5.12
C ASP A 37 19.92 -1.39 6.18
N GLU A 38 20.52 -0.59 7.06
CA GLU A 38 21.30 -1.06 8.19
C GLU A 38 20.51 -2.01 9.09
N PHE A 39 19.25 -1.65 9.42
CA PHE A 39 18.39 -2.51 10.22
C PHE A 39 18.07 -3.83 9.51
N ARG A 40 17.80 -3.81 8.20
CA ARG A 40 17.60 -5.01 7.38
C ARG A 40 18.84 -5.92 7.39
N GLN A 41 20.06 -5.35 7.28
CA GLN A 41 21.31 -6.08 7.36
C GLN A 41 21.47 -6.77 8.73
N SER A 42 21.16 -6.04 9.81
CA SER A 42 21.20 -6.60 11.16
C SER A 42 20.17 -7.73 11.36
N MET A 43 19.00 -7.65 10.70
CA MET A 43 18.00 -8.71 10.73
C MET A 43 18.45 -9.94 9.94
N ARG A 44 19.10 -9.77 8.78
CA ARG A 44 19.71 -10.88 8.02
C ARG A 44 20.77 -11.63 8.82
N ALA A 45 21.59 -10.90 9.56
CA ALA A 45 22.62 -11.52 10.41
C ALA A 45 22.04 -12.33 11.58
N ARG A 46 20.90 -11.87 12.15
CA ARG A 46 20.23 -12.52 13.30
C ARG A 46 19.24 -13.61 12.93
N HIS A 47 18.63 -13.52 11.77
CA HIS A 47 17.54 -14.38 11.29
C HIS A 47 17.75 -14.66 9.80
N SER A 48 18.76 -15.45 9.47
CA SER A 48 19.17 -15.73 8.07
C SER A 48 18.13 -16.50 7.27
N ASP A 49 17.23 -17.20 7.93
CA ASP A 49 16.11 -17.97 7.36
C ASP A 49 14.86 -17.14 7.09
N TRP A 50 14.85 -15.85 7.51
CA TRP A 50 13.73 -14.96 7.26
C TRP A 50 13.87 -14.26 5.89
N PHE A 51 12.77 -13.72 5.38
CA PHE A 51 12.74 -12.99 4.12
C PHE A 51 13.67 -11.76 4.11
N ASN A 52 13.64 -10.91 5.14
CA ASN A 52 14.54 -9.79 5.40
C ASN A 52 14.85 -8.92 4.16
N ALA A 53 13.82 -8.57 3.40
CA ALA A 53 13.94 -7.69 2.22
C ALA A 53 12.74 -6.72 2.18
N PRO A 54 12.75 -5.71 1.30
CA PRO A 54 11.55 -4.92 1.03
C PRO A 54 10.40 -5.84 0.62
N VAL A 55 9.30 -5.81 1.39
CA VAL A 55 8.16 -6.72 1.18
C VAL A 55 7.39 -6.29 -0.07
N PRO A 56 7.21 -7.19 -1.06
CA PRO A 56 6.43 -6.87 -2.26
C PRO A 56 4.95 -6.70 -1.95
N SER A 57 4.19 -6.14 -2.89
CA SER A 57 2.73 -6.21 -2.86
C SER A 57 2.27 -7.65 -3.04
N PHE A 58 1.12 -7.98 -2.47
CA PHE A 58 0.51 -9.31 -2.57
C PHE A 58 -0.87 -9.20 -3.22
N GLY A 59 -1.11 -9.96 -4.27
CA GLY A 59 -2.34 -9.97 -5.06
C GLY A 59 -2.12 -9.65 -6.53
N ASP A 60 -3.21 -9.44 -7.27
CA ASP A 60 -3.20 -9.15 -8.70
C ASP A 60 -3.16 -7.63 -8.93
N PRO A 61 -2.24 -7.09 -9.74
CA PRO A 61 -2.25 -5.68 -10.12
C PRO A 61 -3.49 -5.27 -10.96
N ASP A 62 -4.20 -6.21 -11.58
CA ASP A 62 -5.49 -5.91 -12.24
C ASP A 62 -6.69 -5.82 -11.27
N ALA A 63 -6.44 -5.73 -9.97
CA ALA A 63 -7.47 -5.63 -8.94
C ALA A 63 -8.12 -4.25 -8.86
N ALA A 64 -9.41 -4.21 -8.45
CA ALA A 64 -10.15 -2.97 -8.19
C ALA A 64 -9.93 -2.40 -6.79
N LEU A 65 -9.46 -3.21 -5.83
CA LEU A 65 -9.19 -2.83 -4.44
C LEU A 65 -7.70 -2.84 -4.12
N LEU A 66 -7.21 -1.74 -3.54
CA LEU A 66 -5.87 -1.65 -2.94
C LEU A 66 -5.98 -1.45 -1.43
N ILE A 67 -5.34 -2.31 -0.65
CA ILE A 67 -5.24 -2.17 0.82
C ILE A 67 -3.83 -1.71 1.18
N ILE A 68 -3.72 -0.63 1.96
CA ILE A 68 -2.45 -0.05 2.37
C ILE A 68 -2.28 -0.11 3.88
N GLY A 69 -1.22 -0.83 4.31
CA GLY A 69 -0.70 -0.79 5.66
C GLY A 69 0.42 0.23 5.84
N LEU A 70 0.97 0.29 7.05
CA LEU A 70 2.09 1.17 7.38
C LEU A 70 3.42 0.64 6.84
N ALA A 71 3.85 -0.51 7.36
CA ALA A 71 5.14 -1.14 7.10
C ALA A 71 5.12 -2.61 7.55
N PRO A 72 6.08 -3.45 7.11
CA PRO A 72 6.21 -4.82 7.59
C PRO A 72 6.45 -4.89 9.10
N GLY A 73 5.75 -5.79 9.78
CA GLY A 73 6.06 -6.18 11.15
C GLY A 73 7.22 -7.19 11.21
N MET A 74 7.98 -7.19 12.32
CA MET A 74 9.18 -8.04 12.46
C MET A 74 8.85 -9.53 12.35
N GLN A 75 7.92 -10.03 13.19
CA GLN A 75 7.49 -11.43 13.19
C GLN A 75 6.51 -11.78 12.07
N GLY A 76 5.95 -10.76 11.41
CA GLY A 76 5.00 -10.87 10.32
C GLY A 76 5.68 -10.82 8.95
N ALA A 77 5.37 -9.79 8.18
CA ALA A 77 5.78 -9.67 6.78
C ALA A 77 7.31 -9.63 6.58
N ASN A 78 8.11 -9.12 7.54
CA ASN A 78 9.56 -9.18 7.42
C ASN A 78 10.11 -10.61 7.49
N ARG A 79 9.45 -11.49 8.28
CA ARG A 79 9.82 -12.91 8.34
C ARG A 79 9.32 -13.67 7.12
N THR A 80 8.09 -13.41 6.69
CA THR A 80 7.38 -14.27 5.71
C THR A 80 7.46 -13.79 4.28
N GLY A 81 7.77 -12.51 4.03
CA GLY A 81 7.74 -11.90 2.70
C GLY A 81 6.35 -11.56 2.17
N ARG A 82 5.26 -11.92 2.89
CA ARG A 82 3.89 -11.60 2.52
C ARG A 82 3.28 -10.57 3.48
N PRO A 83 2.70 -9.46 3.01
CA PRO A 83 2.06 -8.45 3.86
C PRO A 83 1.06 -9.08 4.83
N PHE A 84 1.00 -8.58 6.06
CA PHE A 84 0.07 -9.04 7.12
C PHE A 84 0.10 -10.56 7.36
N THR A 85 1.23 -11.22 7.18
CA THR A 85 1.33 -12.68 7.34
C THR A 85 2.30 -13.03 8.43
N GLY A 86 1.83 -13.80 9.42
CA GLY A 86 2.62 -14.25 10.56
C GLY A 86 2.55 -13.34 11.78
N ASP A 87 1.70 -12.32 11.77
CA ASP A 87 1.38 -11.48 12.93
C ASP A 87 -0.14 -11.38 13.15
N TYR A 88 -0.54 -10.88 14.32
CA TYR A 88 -1.94 -10.79 14.74
C TYR A 88 -2.83 -9.97 13.78
N ALA A 89 -2.28 -8.97 13.11
CA ALA A 89 -3.06 -8.12 12.21
C ALA A 89 -3.57 -8.92 11.00
N GLY A 90 -2.84 -9.94 10.58
CA GLY A 90 -3.24 -10.83 9.50
C GLY A 90 -4.46 -11.68 9.81
N ASP A 91 -4.61 -12.14 11.05
CA ASP A 91 -5.74 -12.98 11.46
C ASP A 91 -7.07 -12.29 11.18
N LEU A 92 -7.24 -11.05 11.64
CA LEU A 92 -8.46 -10.27 11.41
C LEU A 92 -8.59 -9.85 9.95
N LEU A 93 -7.50 -9.39 9.31
CA LEU A 93 -7.54 -8.92 7.92
C LEU A 93 -7.95 -10.04 6.97
N TYR A 94 -7.23 -11.15 6.96
CA TYR A 94 -7.51 -12.22 6.00
C TYR A 94 -8.84 -12.93 6.25
N ALA A 95 -9.26 -13.11 7.51
CA ALA A 95 -10.59 -13.61 7.82
C ALA A 95 -11.67 -12.69 7.23
N THR A 96 -11.52 -11.36 7.37
CA THR A 96 -12.45 -10.39 6.80
C THR A 96 -12.42 -10.42 5.26
N LEU A 97 -11.25 -10.52 4.64
CA LEU A 97 -11.13 -10.58 3.17
C LEU A 97 -11.80 -11.83 2.60
N ILE A 98 -11.70 -12.98 3.27
CA ILE A 98 -12.40 -14.22 2.88
C ILE A 98 -13.92 -14.02 3.00
N GLU A 99 -14.40 -13.46 4.13
CA GLU A 99 -15.81 -13.22 4.39
C GLU A 99 -16.47 -12.34 3.32
N TYR A 100 -15.77 -11.29 2.86
CA TYR A 100 -16.28 -10.37 1.83
C TYR A 100 -15.85 -10.74 0.40
N GLY A 101 -15.29 -11.92 0.16
CA GLY A 101 -14.93 -12.42 -1.16
C GLY A 101 -13.76 -11.69 -1.83
N PHE A 102 -12.89 -11.02 -1.05
CA PHE A 102 -11.62 -10.44 -1.51
C PHE A 102 -10.43 -11.39 -1.36
N ALA A 103 -10.65 -12.56 -0.77
CA ALA A 103 -9.69 -13.66 -0.71
C ALA A 103 -10.40 -15.01 -0.76
N LYS A 104 -9.67 -16.06 -1.15
CA LYS A 104 -10.10 -17.46 -1.15
C LYS A 104 -8.98 -18.36 -0.65
N GLY A 105 -9.34 -19.53 -0.14
CA GLY A 105 -8.41 -20.47 0.48
C GLY A 105 -8.43 -20.39 2.00
N VAL A 106 -7.39 -20.89 2.66
CA VAL A 106 -7.28 -20.94 4.11
C VAL A 106 -6.06 -20.14 4.55
N TYR A 107 -6.27 -19.17 5.45
CA TYR A 107 -5.16 -18.43 6.06
C TYR A 107 -4.56 -19.23 7.21
N GLN A 108 -3.26 -19.52 7.16
CA GLN A 108 -2.51 -20.25 8.19
C GLN A 108 -1.29 -19.48 8.70
N ALA A 109 -1.26 -18.16 8.54
CA ALA A 109 -0.19 -17.26 8.97
C ALA A 109 1.20 -17.58 8.36
N ARG A 110 1.24 -18.20 7.17
CA ARG A 110 2.45 -18.56 6.43
C ARG A 110 2.27 -18.24 4.92
N PRO A 111 3.35 -17.95 4.18
CA PRO A 111 3.24 -17.50 2.78
C PRO A 111 2.80 -18.59 1.80
N ASP A 112 2.93 -19.85 2.16
CA ASP A 112 2.63 -21.04 1.37
C ASP A 112 1.33 -21.75 1.77
N ASP A 113 0.38 -21.03 2.38
CA ASP A 113 -0.88 -21.57 2.88
C ASP A 113 -1.98 -21.73 1.83
N GLY A 114 -1.68 -21.44 0.55
CA GLY A 114 -2.64 -21.53 -0.55
C GLY A 114 -3.68 -20.42 -0.58
N LEU A 115 -3.64 -19.44 0.32
CA LEU A 115 -4.51 -18.27 0.27
C LEU A 115 -4.17 -17.40 -0.93
N THR A 116 -5.19 -17.01 -1.69
CA THR A 116 -5.08 -16.09 -2.83
C THR A 116 -6.05 -14.93 -2.68
N LEU A 117 -5.64 -13.74 -3.13
CA LEU A 117 -6.52 -12.58 -3.17
C LEU A 117 -7.40 -12.60 -4.43
N VAL A 118 -8.59 -12.02 -4.33
CA VAL A 118 -9.57 -11.89 -5.41
C VAL A 118 -9.92 -10.42 -5.56
N ASP A 119 -9.62 -9.85 -6.72
CA ASP A 119 -9.87 -8.43 -7.04
C ASP A 119 -9.32 -7.46 -5.96
N CYS A 120 -8.22 -7.85 -5.32
CA CYS A 120 -7.60 -7.17 -4.19
C CYS A 120 -6.07 -7.25 -4.28
N LEU A 121 -5.39 -6.14 -4.00
CA LEU A 121 -3.94 -6.04 -3.83
C LEU A 121 -3.63 -5.45 -2.46
N ILE A 122 -2.69 -6.03 -1.73
CA ILE A 122 -2.23 -5.51 -0.43
C ILE A 122 -0.81 -5.00 -0.55
N SER A 123 -0.56 -3.83 0.02
CA SER A 123 0.75 -3.20 0.05
C SER A 123 0.98 -2.41 1.34
N ASN A 124 2.15 -1.80 1.49
CA ASN A 124 2.50 -0.92 2.61
C ASN A 124 3.06 0.42 2.10
N ALA A 125 2.85 1.48 2.87
CA ALA A 125 3.42 2.80 2.63
C ALA A 125 4.96 2.78 2.66
N VAL A 126 5.55 1.93 3.53
CA VAL A 126 6.98 1.64 3.58
C VAL A 126 7.18 0.14 3.40
N ARG A 127 8.05 -0.25 2.47
CA ARG A 127 8.25 -1.66 2.11
C ARG A 127 9.22 -2.41 3.03
N CYS A 128 10.06 -1.71 3.78
CA CYS A 128 11.06 -2.28 4.68
C CYS A 128 10.58 -2.26 6.13
N LEU A 129 11.01 -3.25 6.93
CA LEU A 129 10.82 -3.26 8.38
C LEU A 129 11.52 -2.06 9.03
N PRO A 130 10.80 -1.16 9.72
CA PRO A 130 11.42 -0.09 10.48
C PRO A 130 11.70 -0.53 11.93
N PRO A 131 12.77 -0.03 12.57
CA PRO A 131 12.98 -0.23 14.01
C PRO A 131 11.75 0.17 14.81
N GLN A 132 11.36 -0.68 15.79
CA GLN A 132 10.21 -0.49 16.67
C GLN A 132 8.86 -0.32 15.92
N ASN A 133 8.75 -0.82 14.68
CA ASN A 133 7.60 -0.63 13.80
C ASN A 133 7.25 0.87 13.55
N LYS A 134 8.24 1.77 13.63
CA LYS A 134 8.07 3.22 13.49
C LYS A 134 8.93 3.75 12.34
N PRO A 135 8.39 3.86 11.12
CA PRO A 135 9.09 4.52 10.03
C PRO A 135 9.17 6.03 10.28
N LEU A 136 10.25 6.64 9.84
CA LEU A 136 10.42 8.09 9.86
C LEU A 136 9.66 8.74 8.68
N PRO A 137 9.23 10.01 8.81
CA PRO A 137 8.57 10.73 7.71
C PRO A 137 9.39 10.75 6.41
N VAL A 138 10.72 10.86 6.50
CA VAL A 138 11.61 10.81 5.34
C VAL A 138 11.56 9.45 4.65
N GLU A 139 11.48 8.36 5.38
CA GLU A 139 11.41 6.99 4.83
C GLU A 139 10.07 6.74 4.12
N ILE A 140 8.97 7.25 4.68
CA ILE A 140 7.66 7.21 4.05
C ILE A 140 7.69 8.00 2.72
N ASN A 141 8.29 9.20 2.73
CA ASN A 141 8.41 10.03 1.53
C ASN A 141 9.31 9.38 0.47
N THR A 142 10.44 8.80 0.88
CA THR A 142 11.39 8.10 -0.01
C THR A 142 10.76 6.84 -0.63
N CYS A 143 9.88 6.15 0.11
CA CYS A 143 9.22 4.92 -0.38
C CYS A 143 7.97 5.21 -1.23
N ARG A 144 7.40 6.42 -1.17
CA ARG A 144 6.14 6.80 -1.87
C ARG A 144 6.18 6.62 -3.39
N PRO A 145 7.28 6.85 -4.12
CA PRO A 145 7.32 6.58 -5.56
C PRO A 145 6.94 5.13 -5.92
N PHE A 146 7.32 4.15 -5.10
CA PHE A 146 6.93 2.75 -5.32
C PHE A 146 5.43 2.52 -5.07
N LEU A 147 4.83 3.24 -4.13
CA LEU A 147 3.38 3.19 -3.90
C LEU A 147 2.63 3.82 -5.08
N LEU A 148 3.07 4.97 -5.57
CA LEU A 148 2.51 5.62 -6.75
C LEU A 148 2.61 4.70 -7.97
N ALA A 149 3.78 4.13 -8.25
CA ALA A 149 3.98 3.19 -9.35
C ALA A 149 3.09 1.93 -9.22
N THR A 150 2.87 1.44 -7.98
CA THR A 150 1.93 0.34 -7.73
C THR A 150 0.51 0.72 -8.14
N MET A 151 0.04 1.93 -7.79
CA MET A 151 -1.30 2.40 -8.17
C MET A 151 -1.43 2.62 -9.68
N GLU A 152 -0.40 3.19 -10.32
CA GLU A 152 -0.37 3.39 -11.77
C GLU A 152 -0.40 2.07 -12.56
N ALA A 153 0.13 1.00 -11.97
CA ALA A 153 0.08 -0.36 -12.54
C ALA A 153 -1.27 -1.07 -12.32
N MET A 154 -2.25 -0.43 -11.66
CA MET A 154 -3.58 -0.98 -11.36
C MET A 154 -4.66 -0.31 -12.23
N PRO A 155 -4.90 -0.77 -13.48
CA PRO A 155 -5.80 -0.09 -14.42
C PRO A 155 -7.26 -0.09 -13.99
N ARG A 156 -7.66 -1.06 -13.16
CA ARG A 156 -9.02 -1.19 -12.63
C ARG A 156 -9.22 -0.65 -11.24
N LEU A 157 -8.19 -0.01 -10.64
CA LEU A 157 -8.29 0.53 -9.28
C LEU A 157 -9.46 1.50 -9.13
N ARG A 158 -10.36 1.22 -8.18
CA ARG A 158 -11.53 2.04 -7.83
C ARG A 158 -11.60 2.36 -6.34
N ALA A 159 -11.08 1.48 -5.48
CA ALA A 159 -11.16 1.61 -4.03
C ALA A 159 -9.79 1.42 -3.37
N ILE A 160 -9.52 2.23 -2.35
CA ILE A 160 -8.31 2.14 -1.52
C ILE A 160 -8.76 2.07 -0.07
N VAL A 161 -8.28 1.08 0.68
CA VAL A 161 -8.47 1.00 2.14
C VAL A 161 -7.15 1.34 2.83
N ALA A 162 -7.13 2.41 3.61
CA ALA A 162 -5.99 2.81 4.44
C ALA A 162 -6.14 2.25 5.86
N LEU A 163 -5.22 1.38 6.27
CA LEU A 163 -5.20 0.77 7.60
C LEU A 163 -4.36 1.62 8.56
N GLY A 164 -5.00 2.59 9.21
CA GLY A 164 -4.41 3.51 10.18
C GLY A 164 -4.03 4.87 9.59
N ARG A 165 -3.90 5.87 10.48
CA ARG A 165 -3.65 7.27 10.12
C ARG A 165 -2.43 7.47 9.20
N ILE A 166 -1.30 6.80 9.50
CA ILE A 166 -0.07 7.01 8.70
C ILE A 166 -0.25 6.47 7.28
N ALA A 167 -0.96 5.34 7.11
CA ALA A 167 -1.31 4.83 5.79
C ALA A 167 -2.22 5.81 5.04
N HIS A 168 -3.25 6.35 5.70
CA HIS A 168 -4.12 7.40 5.17
C HIS A 168 -3.33 8.64 4.75
N ASP A 169 -2.50 9.22 5.65
CA ASP A 169 -1.71 10.41 5.36
C ASP A 169 -0.74 10.19 4.18
N SER A 170 -0.19 8.97 4.06
CA SER A 170 0.64 8.58 2.92
C SER A 170 -0.18 8.54 1.63
N MET A 171 -1.41 8.01 1.69
CA MET A 171 -2.32 7.98 0.54
C MET A 171 -2.74 9.38 0.10
N LEU A 172 -3.10 10.27 1.03
CA LEU A 172 -3.44 11.66 0.67
C LEU A 172 -2.30 12.34 -0.09
N LYS A 173 -1.06 12.18 0.39
CA LYS A 173 0.12 12.75 -0.30
C LYS A 173 0.36 12.10 -1.67
N THR A 174 0.10 10.81 -1.82
CA THR A 174 0.23 10.10 -3.10
C THR A 174 -0.84 10.55 -4.10
N LEU A 175 -2.05 10.81 -3.63
CA LEU A 175 -3.18 11.29 -4.41
C LEU A 175 -3.17 12.83 -4.64
N GLY A 176 -2.22 13.57 -4.04
CA GLY A 176 -2.18 15.03 -4.12
C GLY A 176 -3.33 15.73 -3.36
N MET A 177 -3.95 15.03 -2.40
CA MET A 177 -5.08 15.56 -1.62
C MET A 177 -4.60 16.35 -0.40
N ARG A 178 -5.31 17.43 -0.06
CA ARG A 178 -5.05 18.20 1.17
C ARG A 178 -5.71 17.51 2.36
N ALA A 179 -4.96 17.31 3.46
CA ALA A 179 -5.44 16.63 4.67
C ALA A 179 -6.70 17.28 5.28
N ALA A 180 -6.85 18.58 5.16
CA ALA A 180 -8.03 19.30 5.65
C ALA A 180 -9.33 18.91 4.92
N MET A 181 -9.24 18.40 3.68
CA MET A 181 -10.40 17.98 2.88
C MET A 181 -10.79 16.51 3.13
N ALA A 182 -9.90 15.75 3.75
CA ALA A 182 -10.10 14.32 4.00
C ALA A 182 -9.54 13.98 5.40
N PRO A 183 -10.22 14.38 6.50
CA PRO A 183 -9.77 14.06 7.85
C PRO A 183 -9.88 12.56 8.12
N PHE A 184 -8.81 11.96 8.66
CA PHE A 184 -8.81 10.55 9.01
C PHE A 184 -9.86 10.23 10.08
N GLY A 185 -10.68 9.22 9.84
CA GLY A 185 -11.62 8.67 10.80
C GLY A 185 -11.99 7.23 10.44
N HIS A 186 -12.12 6.35 11.45
CA HIS A 186 -12.57 4.98 11.17
C HIS A 186 -13.95 4.98 10.49
N GLY A 187 -14.08 4.27 9.38
CA GLY A 187 -15.30 4.22 8.56
C GLY A 187 -15.51 5.45 7.67
N ALA A 188 -14.62 6.46 7.72
CA ALA A 188 -14.68 7.58 6.80
C ALA A 188 -14.42 7.14 5.36
N VAL A 189 -15.09 7.81 4.41
CA VAL A 189 -14.94 7.60 2.97
C VAL A 189 -14.70 8.95 2.31
N HIS A 190 -13.67 9.03 1.50
CA HIS A 190 -13.27 10.26 0.82
C HIS A 190 -13.24 10.05 -0.69
N ASP A 191 -13.84 10.97 -1.43
CA ASP A 191 -13.77 10.96 -2.89
C ASP A 191 -12.43 11.53 -3.35
N ALA A 192 -11.73 10.77 -4.18
CA ALA A 192 -10.45 11.12 -4.79
C ALA A 192 -10.54 11.00 -6.33
N GLY A 193 -11.46 11.74 -6.93
CA GLY A 193 -11.75 11.69 -8.35
C GLY A 193 -12.45 10.39 -8.75
N LYS A 194 -11.77 9.52 -9.50
CA LYS A 194 -12.29 8.20 -9.87
C LYS A 194 -12.15 7.15 -8.78
N LEU A 195 -11.43 7.47 -7.70
CA LEU A 195 -11.13 6.58 -6.60
C LEU A 195 -11.90 6.97 -5.35
N LYS A 196 -12.19 5.99 -4.49
CA LYS A 196 -12.64 6.21 -3.12
C LYS A 196 -11.57 5.75 -2.14
N LEU A 197 -11.26 6.58 -1.16
CA LEU A 197 -10.37 6.25 -0.04
C LEU A 197 -11.21 5.95 1.20
N TYR A 198 -11.10 4.75 1.72
CA TYR A 198 -11.77 4.27 2.93
C TYR A 198 -10.77 4.20 4.07
N ASP A 199 -11.15 4.68 5.22
CA ASP A 199 -10.31 4.67 6.41
C ASP A 199 -10.73 3.57 7.38
N SER A 200 -9.75 2.84 7.91
CA SER A 200 -9.93 1.98 9.07
C SER A 200 -8.87 2.24 10.11
N TYR A 201 -9.19 2.10 11.38
CA TYR A 201 -8.15 1.88 12.39
C TYR A 201 -7.35 0.64 12.02
N HIS A 202 -6.06 0.64 12.36
CA HIS A 202 -5.19 -0.49 12.07
C HIS A 202 -5.61 -1.72 12.88
N CYS A 203 -5.69 -2.89 12.24
CA CYS A 203 -6.09 -4.17 12.85
C CYS A 203 -4.99 -4.80 13.74
N SER A 204 -4.22 -3.97 14.44
CA SER A 204 -3.16 -4.40 15.34
C SER A 204 -3.74 -5.03 16.62
N ARG A 205 -2.95 -5.91 17.26
CA ARG A 205 -3.28 -6.47 18.57
C ARG A 205 -3.59 -5.37 19.60
N TYR A 206 -2.86 -4.26 19.58
CA TYR A 206 -3.10 -3.15 20.48
C TYR A 206 -4.52 -2.58 20.33
N ASN A 207 -4.92 -2.21 19.11
CA ASN A 207 -6.24 -1.61 18.88
C ASN A 207 -7.38 -2.60 19.16
N THR A 208 -7.21 -3.89 18.88
CA THR A 208 -8.25 -4.89 19.16
C THR A 208 -8.35 -5.21 20.65
N ASN A 209 -7.23 -5.34 21.37
CA ASN A 209 -7.24 -5.60 22.82
C ASN A 209 -7.76 -4.42 23.62
N THR A 210 -7.48 -3.18 23.17
CA THR A 210 -7.99 -1.96 23.83
C THR A 210 -9.39 -1.57 23.37
N ARG A 211 -10.02 -2.36 22.49
CA ARG A 211 -11.35 -2.11 21.90
C ARG A 211 -11.46 -0.80 21.12
N VAL A 212 -10.34 -0.19 20.74
CA VAL A 212 -10.32 0.94 19.79
C VAL A 212 -10.85 0.48 18.43
N LEU A 213 -10.58 -0.78 18.07
CA LEU A 213 -11.15 -1.44 16.91
C LEU A 213 -11.77 -2.78 17.34
N THR A 214 -13.06 -2.97 17.04
CA THR A 214 -13.70 -4.30 17.16
C THR A 214 -13.71 -5.01 15.81
N PRO A 215 -13.83 -6.35 15.77
CA PRO A 215 -13.98 -7.09 14.52
C PRO A 215 -15.16 -6.58 13.66
N ASP A 216 -16.30 -6.25 14.28
CA ASP A 216 -17.49 -5.77 13.56
C ASP A 216 -17.26 -4.38 12.94
N MET A 217 -16.58 -3.48 13.67
CA MET A 217 -16.15 -2.20 13.11
C MET A 217 -15.25 -2.41 11.88
N PHE A 218 -14.29 -3.34 11.96
CA PHE A 218 -13.40 -3.64 10.83
C PHE A 218 -14.14 -4.20 9.63
N ARG A 219 -15.03 -5.17 9.86
CA ARG A 219 -15.89 -5.79 8.83
C ARG A 219 -16.79 -4.78 8.15
N SER A 220 -17.37 -3.82 8.88
CA SER A 220 -18.26 -2.81 8.30
C SER A 220 -17.59 -1.95 7.21
N VAL A 221 -16.28 -1.69 7.34
CA VAL A 221 -15.51 -0.99 6.29
C VAL A 221 -15.47 -1.85 5.01
N PHE A 222 -15.16 -3.14 5.13
CA PHE A 222 -15.09 -4.03 3.96
C PHE A 222 -16.45 -4.36 3.36
N ALA A 223 -17.53 -4.42 4.16
CA ALA A 223 -18.90 -4.51 3.68
C ALA A 223 -19.23 -3.30 2.78
N ARG A 224 -18.87 -2.10 3.21
CA ARG A 224 -19.07 -0.89 2.43
C ARG A 224 -18.24 -0.90 1.13
N VAL A 225 -16.97 -1.28 1.20
CA VAL A 225 -16.11 -1.41 0.01
C VAL A 225 -16.71 -2.40 -0.99
N ARG A 226 -17.20 -3.56 -0.52
CA ARG A 226 -17.83 -4.57 -1.39
C ARG A 226 -19.05 -4.00 -2.08
N ALA A 227 -19.94 -3.32 -1.33
CA ALA A 227 -21.16 -2.72 -1.91
C ALA A 227 -20.82 -1.65 -2.98
N ASP A 228 -19.79 -0.85 -2.76
CA ASP A 228 -19.39 0.21 -3.71
C ASP A 228 -18.64 -0.34 -4.94
N LEU A 229 -18.09 -1.57 -4.88
CA LEU A 229 -17.40 -2.23 -6.00
C LEU A 229 -18.29 -3.18 -6.82
N SER A 230 -19.47 -3.54 -6.31
CA SER A 230 -20.45 -4.46 -6.96
C SER A 230 -21.16 -3.89 -8.17
#